data_f0caa1f55a380bc79d497ba59e07f325
#
_entry.id   f0caa1f55a380bc79d497ba59e07f325
#
_cell.length_a   1.000
_cell.length_b   1.000
_cell.length_c   1.000
_cell.angle_alpha   90.00
_cell.angle_beta   90.00
_cell.angle_gamma   90.00
#
_symmetry.space_group_name_H-M   'P 1'
#
loop_
_entity.id
_entity.type
_entity.pdbx_description
1 polymer ?
#
loop_
_entity_poly.entity_id
_entity_poly.type
_entity_poly.pdbx_seq_one_letter_code
_entity_poly.pdbx_strand_id
1 'polypeptide(L)'
;AGLGVETPTGGLWTGMMCLTYMFALMGIQSAPAFSMWSFANTDPRPFAPQQVWASSFGIGLILFFFTAAQGMGAHFLGASPDIAAIGGLTSVLPDLTANKQGGLVPHYINLVGETAPWFVGLLAVCALAAMQSTGAAYMSTAGGMLTRDLYKRYLNPNADHGTQKLFGRIGVAFIVISALLVATYSADALVLLGGLAVAFGFQMWPSLAAVCWVPWITRQGATLGLAAGLIAVIFTEKFGISIAGAFGIELAWGRWPWTMHSAGWGIIFNLGVCIIVSAMTQDEKARSHRMVYHDFLSEHAALSADKKKLIPIAWIITLAWLFFGVGPGAVIGNTIFGAPNAGVEGWTFGIPSIWAWQILFWALGVGMMWFLAYKMEMSSVPSKEIVSLTEDIGDVQPQSAGS
;
A
#
# COMPACT_ATOMS: atom_id res chain seq x y z
N ALA A 1 -18.53 1.48 -14.38
CA ALA A 1 -17.88 0.18 -14.28
C ALA A 1 -18.74 -0.73 -13.39
N GLY A 2 -19.28 -1.81 -13.94
CA GLY A 2 -20.05 -2.78 -13.19
C GLY A 2 -19.15 -3.65 -12.31
N LEU A 3 -19.70 -4.18 -11.24
CA LEU A 3 -19.04 -5.14 -10.37
C LEU A 3 -18.64 -6.42 -11.15
N GLY A 4 -17.35 -6.61 -11.39
CA GLY A 4 -16.84 -7.79 -12.07
C GLY A 4 -17.26 -7.96 -13.53
N VAL A 5 -17.93 -6.97 -14.10
CA VAL A 5 -18.27 -6.94 -15.51
C VAL A 5 -17.23 -6.07 -16.22
N GLU A 6 -16.69 -6.58 -17.30
CA GLU A 6 -15.85 -5.77 -18.18
C GLU A 6 -16.61 -4.51 -18.58
N THR A 7 -15.92 -3.37 -18.57
CA THR A 7 -16.52 -2.17 -19.13
C THR A 7 -16.84 -2.44 -20.59
N PRO A 8 -17.89 -1.84 -21.17
CA PRO A 8 -18.24 -2.03 -22.59
C PRO A 8 -17.06 -1.79 -23.55
N THR A 9 -16.04 -1.09 -23.10
CA THR A 9 -14.81 -0.78 -23.82
C THR A 9 -13.63 -1.73 -23.48
N GLY A 10 -13.84 -2.77 -22.65
CA GLY A 10 -12.77 -3.67 -22.22
C GLY A 10 -11.74 -3.00 -21.30
N GLY A 11 -12.13 -1.98 -20.55
CA GLY A 11 -11.21 -1.24 -19.67
C GLY A 11 -10.68 -2.08 -18.52
N LEU A 12 -9.48 -1.73 -18.04
CA LEU A 12 -8.77 -2.39 -16.95
C LEU A 12 -9.55 -2.34 -15.62
N TRP A 13 -10.23 -1.24 -15.33
CA TRP A 13 -10.84 -0.96 -14.03
C TRP A 13 -12.25 -1.52 -13.92
N THR A 14 -12.34 -2.84 -13.78
CA THR A 14 -13.58 -3.51 -13.38
C THR A 14 -13.83 -3.31 -11.89
N GLY A 15 -15.05 -3.57 -11.41
CA GLY A 15 -15.36 -3.50 -9.98
C GLY A 15 -14.51 -4.48 -9.15
N MET A 16 -14.21 -5.66 -9.69
CA MET A 16 -13.34 -6.64 -9.05
C MET A 16 -11.89 -6.16 -8.99
N MET A 17 -11.40 -5.55 -10.07
CA MET A 17 -10.06 -4.96 -10.10
C MET A 17 -9.95 -3.83 -9.08
N CYS A 18 -10.91 -2.91 -9.02
CA CYS A 18 -10.92 -1.81 -8.05
C CYS A 18 -10.91 -2.34 -6.62
N LEU A 19 -11.79 -3.30 -6.30
CA LEU A 19 -11.86 -3.90 -4.97
C LEU A 19 -10.52 -4.55 -4.57
N THR A 20 -9.96 -5.37 -5.43
CA THR A 20 -8.73 -6.12 -5.12
C THR A 20 -7.47 -5.27 -5.19
N TYR A 21 -7.46 -4.22 -6.02
CA TYR A 21 -6.40 -3.22 -6.01
C TYR A 21 -6.36 -2.43 -4.69
N MET A 22 -7.51 -2.18 -4.09
CA MET A 22 -7.57 -1.55 -2.78
C MET A 22 -6.96 -2.38 -1.66
N PHE A 23 -7.16 -3.71 -1.68
CA PHE A 23 -6.43 -4.58 -0.77
C PHE A 23 -4.92 -4.46 -0.96
N ALA A 24 -4.45 -4.28 -2.20
CA ALA A 24 -3.04 -3.99 -2.45
C ALA A 24 -2.56 -2.73 -1.72
N LEU A 25 -3.35 -1.66 -1.71
CA LEU A 25 -2.98 -0.41 -1.02
C LEU A 25 -2.78 -0.60 0.49
N MET A 26 -3.46 -1.56 1.12
CA MET A 26 -3.20 -1.94 2.52
C MET A 26 -1.81 -2.57 2.72
N GLY A 27 -1.14 -2.97 1.66
CA GLY A 27 0.22 -3.51 1.70
C GLY A 27 1.29 -2.50 2.13
N ILE A 28 1.00 -1.20 2.04
CA ILE A 28 1.94 -0.18 2.50
C ILE A 28 2.21 -0.34 4.01
N GLN A 29 1.19 -0.43 4.84
CA GLN A 29 1.34 -0.54 6.29
C GLN A 29 2.00 -1.85 6.74
N SER A 30 1.78 -2.94 6.01
CA SER A 30 2.37 -4.24 6.32
C SER A 30 3.76 -4.43 5.73
N ALA A 31 4.17 -3.60 4.78
CA ALA A 31 5.51 -3.64 4.23
C ALA A 31 6.57 -3.33 5.30
N PRO A 32 7.70 -4.06 5.34
CA PRO A 32 8.70 -3.92 6.39
C PRO A 32 9.20 -2.49 6.61
N ALA A 33 9.31 -1.68 5.56
CA ALA A 33 9.75 -0.29 5.66
C ALA A 33 8.83 0.56 6.54
N PHE A 34 7.52 0.38 6.44
CA PHE A 34 6.54 1.14 7.23
C PHE A 34 6.27 0.51 8.59
N SER A 35 6.19 -0.83 8.68
CA SER A 35 6.01 -1.54 9.95
C SER A 35 7.16 -1.25 10.91
N MET A 36 8.40 -1.24 10.43
CA MET A 36 9.57 -0.93 11.26
C MET A 36 9.49 0.46 11.85
N TRP A 37 9.04 1.46 11.10
CA TRP A 37 8.87 2.81 11.63
C TRP A 37 7.77 2.89 12.68
N SER A 38 6.67 2.18 12.46
CA SER A 38 5.60 2.10 13.44
C SER A 38 6.07 1.47 14.75
N PHE A 39 6.83 0.38 14.68
CA PHE A 39 7.38 -0.29 15.86
C PHE A 39 8.55 0.47 16.52
N ALA A 40 9.24 1.34 15.80
CA ALA A 40 10.34 2.14 16.35
C ALA A 40 9.88 3.38 17.14
N ASN A 41 8.59 3.71 17.13
CA ASN A 41 8.07 4.85 17.89
C ASN A 41 7.99 4.52 19.38
N THR A 42 8.55 5.38 20.20
CA THR A 42 8.51 5.28 21.67
C THR A 42 7.22 5.83 22.26
N ASP A 43 6.56 6.76 21.54
CA ASP A 43 5.33 7.41 22.00
C ASP A 43 4.22 7.27 20.95
N PRO A 44 3.11 6.58 21.23
CA PRO A 44 1.99 6.42 20.29
C PRO A 44 1.06 7.64 20.22
N ARG A 45 1.13 8.60 21.13
CA ARG A 45 0.23 9.76 21.19
C ARG A 45 0.20 10.61 19.92
N PRO A 46 1.35 10.86 19.22
CA PRO A 46 1.35 11.61 17.98
C PRO A 46 0.62 10.94 16.81
N PHE A 47 0.35 9.63 16.86
CA PHE A 47 -0.35 8.95 15.78
C PHE A 47 -1.78 9.44 15.59
N ALA A 48 -2.53 9.73 16.66
CA ALA A 48 -3.89 10.19 16.54
C ALA A 48 -4.03 11.51 15.76
N PRO A 49 -3.37 12.62 16.14
CA PRO A 49 -3.44 13.85 15.37
C PRO A 49 -2.83 13.72 13.97
N GLN A 50 -1.76 12.94 13.81
CA GLN A 50 -1.16 12.72 12.49
C GLN A 50 -2.10 11.97 11.56
N GLN A 51 -2.70 10.88 11.98
CA GLN A 51 -3.57 10.08 11.11
C GLN A 51 -4.88 10.78 10.80
N VAL A 52 -5.47 11.49 11.76
CA VAL A 52 -6.76 12.15 11.56
C VAL A 52 -6.59 13.47 10.81
N TRP A 53 -5.80 14.39 11.37
CA TRP A 53 -5.77 15.76 10.88
C TRP A 53 -4.73 16.00 9.79
N ALA A 54 -3.51 15.49 9.95
CA ALA A 54 -2.48 15.68 8.94
C ALA A 54 -2.71 14.79 7.71
N SER A 55 -2.90 13.48 7.90
CA SER A 55 -3.01 12.54 6.77
C SER A 55 -4.43 12.48 6.21
N SER A 56 -5.43 12.09 7.00
CA SER A 56 -6.77 11.86 6.44
C SER A 56 -7.45 13.14 6.02
N PHE A 57 -7.39 14.20 6.84
CA PHE A 57 -7.98 15.48 6.50
C PHE A 57 -7.07 16.31 5.60
N GLY A 58 -5.88 16.69 6.05
CA GLY A 58 -5.02 17.67 5.35
C GLY A 58 -4.49 17.15 4.02
N ILE A 59 -3.73 16.06 4.04
CA ILE A 59 -3.19 15.49 2.80
C ILE A 59 -4.30 14.89 1.95
N GLY A 60 -5.31 14.25 2.54
CA GLY A 60 -6.47 13.75 1.83
C GLY A 60 -7.20 14.84 1.06
N LEU A 61 -7.43 16.01 1.68
CA LEU A 61 -8.02 17.18 1.04
C LEU A 61 -7.18 17.65 -0.16
N ILE A 62 -5.87 17.80 0.04
CA ILE A 62 -4.96 18.25 -1.02
C ILE A 62 -4.97 17.28 -2.20
N LEU A 63 -4.75 16.00 -1.94
CA LEU A 63 -4.72 14.98 -2.99
C LEU A 63 -6.08 14.87 -3.70
N PHE A 64 -7.17 14.91 -2.95
CA PHE A 64 -8.50 14.75 -3.50
C PHE A 64 -8.86 15.87 -4.47
N PHE A 65 -8.66 17.13 -4.06
CA PHE A 65 -9.01 18.26 -4.90
C PHE A 65 -7.96 18.52 -5.98
N PHE A 66 -6.69 18.62 -5.64
CA PHE A 66 -5.66 19.02 -6.60
C PHE A 66 -5.33 17.91 -7.60
N THR A 67 -5.22 16.66 -7.17
CA THR A 67 -4.89 15.55 -8.08
C THR A 67 -6.06 15.24 -9.03
N ALA A 68 -7.29 15.22 -8.51
CA ALA A 68 -8.48 15.01 -9.34
C ALA A 68 -8.70 16.19 -10.30
N ALA A 69 -8.58 17.43 -9.83
CA ALA A 69 -8.69 18.63 -10.65
C ALA A 69 -7.61 18.67 -11.74
N GLN A 70 -6.37 18.28 -11.42
CA GLN A 70 -5.28 18.19 -12.40
C GLN A 70 -5.59 17.16 -13.49
N GLY A 71 -6.06 15.96 -13.12
CA GLY A 71 -6.43 14.91 -14.08
C GLY A 71 -7.57 15.33 -15.00
N MET A 72 -8.62 15.92 -14.43
CA MET A 72 -9.75 16.43 -15.21
C MET A 72 -9.36 17.63 -16.09
N GLY A 73 -8.63 18.57 -15.54
CA GLY A 73 -8.15 19.74 -16.29
C GLY A 73 -7.29 19.33 -17.48
N ALA A 74 -6.37 18.40 -17.28
CA ALA A 74 -5.55 17.87 -18.35
C ALA A 74 -6.38 17.13 -19.44
N HIS A 75 -7.43 16.41 -19.02
CA HIS A 75 -8.34 15.76 -19.96
C HIS A 75 -9.13 16.79 -20.79
N PHE A 76 -9.65 17.83 -20.16
CA PHE A 76 -10.37 18.90 -20.87
C PHE A 76 -9.44 19.66 -21.84
N LEU A 77 -8.22 19.98 -21.45
CA LEU A 77 -7.23 20.61 -22.32
C LEU A 77 -6.90 19.74 -23.53
N GLY A 78 -6.78 18.42 -23.35
CA GLY A 78 -6.50 17.50 -24.44
C GLY A 78 -7.65 17.26 -25.39
N ALA A 79 -8.88 17.43 -24.92
CA ALA A 79 -10.10 17.22 -25.71
C ALA A 79 -10.59 18.50 -26.43
N SER A 80 -10.05 19.69 -26.13
CA SER A 80 -10.52 20.96 -26.68
C SER A 80 -9.77 21.35 -27.97
N PRO A 81 -10.42 21.33 -29.14
CA PRO A 81 -9.81 21.83 -30.38
C PRO A 81 -9.42 23.31 -30.32
N ASP A 82 -10.15 24.10 -29.55
CA ASP A 82 -9.92 25.54 -29.45
C ASP A 82 -8.61 25.87 -28.73
N ILE A 83 -8.28 25.06 -27.69
CA ILE A 83 -7.01 25.20 -26.96
C ILE A 83 -5.84 24.71 -27.81
N ALA A 84 -6.03 23.66 -28.60
CA ALA A 84 -5.04 23.23 -29.58
C ALA A 84 -4.72 24.34 -30.62
N ALA A 85 -5.73 25.10 -31.00
CA ALA A 85 -5.59 26.22 -31.95
C ALA A 85 -4.87 27.44 -31.35
N ILE A 86 -5.07 27.73 -30.06
CA ILE A 86 -4.48 28.92 -29.39
C ILE A 86 -2.97 28.83 -29.28
N GLY A 87 -2.42 27.63 -29.08
CA GLY A 87 -0.98 27.41 -28.90
C GLY A 87 -0.21 27.11 -30.19
N GLY A 88 -0.85 27.07 -31.34
CA GLY A 88 -0.23 26.56 -32.58
C GLY A 88 0.17 25.08 -32.47
N LEU A 89 -0.34 24.37 -31.46
CA LEU A 89 -0.06 22.99 -31.17
C LEU A 89 -0.99 22.11 -32.03
N THR A 90 -0.42 21.21 -32.76
CA THR A 90 -1.19 20.25 -33.59
C THR A 90 -1.93 19.18 -32.75
N SER A 91 -1.50 18.99 -31.49
CA SER A 91 -2.24 18.27 -30.46
C SER A 91 -1.69 18.67 -29.09
N VAL A 92 -2.53 19.19 -28.23
CA VAL A 92 -2.13 19.63 -26.87
C VAL A 92 -1.77 18.43 -26.00
N LEU A 93 -2.43 17.31 -26.19
CA LEU A 93 -2.11 16.06 -25.49
C LEU A 93 -2.20 14.91 -26.50
N PRO A 94 -1.32 13.92 -26.41
CA PRO A 94 -1.41 12.73 -27.24
C PRO A 94 -2.74 12.05 -26.98
N ASP A 95 -3.27 11.43 -28.02
CA ASP A 95 -4.46 10.60 -27.95
C ASP A 95 -4.38 9.69 -26.69
N LEU A 96 -5.27 9.93 -25.75
CA LEU A 96 -5.36 9.23 -24.47
C LEU A 96 -5.87 7.79 -24.62
N THR A 97 -5.82 7.24 -25.84
CA THR A 97 -6.10 5.83 -26.06
C THR A 97 -5.26 4.96 -25.15
N ALA A 98 -5.84 3.89 -24.68
CA ALA A 98 -5.58 3.02 -23.55
C ALA A 98 -4.10 2.79 -23.10
N ASN A 99 -3.12 3.08 -23.94
CA ASN A 99 -1.70 2.80 -23.64
C ASN A 99 -0.84 4.03 -23.30
N LYS A 100 -1.39 5.25 -23.33
CA LYS A 100 -0.62 6.49 -23.15
C LYS A 100 -1.02 7.34 -21.94
N GLN A 101 -1.89 6.85 -21.06
CA GLN A 101 -2.35 7.57 -19.87
C GLN A 101 -1.23 8.01 -18.94
N GLY A 102 -0.14 7.24 -18.86
CA GLY A 102 1.05 7.59 -18.07
C GLY A 102 1.79 8.83 -18.58
N GLY A 103 1.57 9.25 -19.81
CA GLY A 103 2.16 10.44 -20.41
C GLY A 103 1.41 11.74 -20.14
N LEU A 104 0.18 11.70 -19.58
CA LEU A 104 -0.68 12.87 -19.39
C LEU A 104 -0.02 13.97 -18.57
N VAL A 105 0.47 13.64 -17.39
CA VAL A 105 1.12 14.61 -16.49
C VAL A 105 2.43 15.17 -17.06
N PRO A 106 3.35 14.37 -17.61
CA PRO A 106 4.52 14.88 -18.33
C PRO A 106 4.19 15.84 -19.47
N HIS A 107 3.18 15.55 -20.29
CA HIS A 107 2.76 16.46 -21.36
C HIS A 107 2.16 17.75 -20.84
N TYR A 108 1.37 17.69 -19.77
CA TYR A 108 0.85 18.88 -19.11
C TYR A 108 1.98 19.75 -18.54
N ILE A 109 2.98 19.13 -17.93
CA ILE A 109 4.18 19.85 -17.43
C ILE A 109 4.93 20.53 -18.59
N ASN A 110 5.05 19.83 -19.73
CA ASN A 110 5.67 20.41 -20.94
C ASN A 110 4.90 21.68 -21.43
N LEU A 111 3.58 21.60 -21.47
CA LEU A 111 2.75 22.74 -21.85
C LEU A 111 2.96 23.95 -20.92
N VAL A 112 3.02 23.74 -19.61
CA VAL A 112 3.36 24.78 -18.64
C VAL A 112 4.78 25.31 -18.86
N GLY A 113 5.68 24.45 -19.31
CA GLY A 113 7.07 24.79 -19.60
C GLY A 113 7.26 25.79 -20.72
N GLU A 114 6.34 25.88 -21.67
CA GLU A 114 6.40 26.89 -22.75
C GLU A 114 6.22 28.31 -22.22
N THR A 115 5.41 28.50 -21.17
CA THR A 115 5.16 29.80 -20.55
C THR A 115 6.03 30.06 -19.31
N ALA A 116 6.42 29.02 -18.58
CA ALA A 116 7.15 29.12 -17.33
C ALA A 116 8.24 28.03 -17.20
N PRO A 117 9.35 28.08 -17.98
CA PRO A 117 10.38 27.03 -17.97
C PRO A 117 11.02 26.82 -16.59
N TRP A 118 11.16 27.85 -15.78
CA TRP A 118 11.67 27.77 -14.41
C TRP A 118 10.80 26.88 -13.50
N PHE A 119 9.49 26.86 -13.75
CA PHE A 119 8.55 26.05 -12.98
C PHE A 119 8.72 24.57 -13.28
N VAL A 120 9.05 24.21 -14.52
CA VAL A 120 9.39 22.82 -14.88
C VAL A 120 10.62 22.32 -14.11
N GLY A 121 11.64 23.18 -13.97
CA GLY A 121 12.80 22.87 -13.13
C GLY A 121 12.42 22.61 -11.67
N LEU A 122 11.57 23.44 -11.10
CA LEU A 122 11.06 23.28 -9.74
C LEU A 122 10.28 21.95 -9.58
N LEU A 123 9.37 21.63 -10.51
CA LEU A 123 8.62 20.38 -10.51
C LEU A 123 9.54 19.17 -10.64
N ALA A 124 10.58 19.23 -11.46
CA ALA A 124 11.57 18.18 -11.59
C ALA A 124 12.32 17.93 -10.27
N VAL A 125 12.74 19.00 -9.58
CA VAL A 125 13.37 18.90 -8.25
C VAL A 125 12.41 18.29 -7.22
N CYS A 126 11.14 18.70 -7.22
CA CYS A 126 10.11 18.13 -6.35
C CYS A 126 9.94 16.61 -6.60
N ALA A 127 9.87 16.20 -7.86
CA ALA A 127 9.76 14.79 -8.23
C ALA A 127 10.99 13.98 -7.78
N LEU A 128 12.19 14.50 -7.99
CA LEU A 128 13.43 13.88 -7.52
C LEU A 128 13.48 13.76 -6.01
N ALA A 129 13.11 14.82 -5.28
CA ALA A 129 13.06 14.81 -3.82
C ALA A 129 12.08 13.75 -3.28
N ALA A 130 10.89 13.65 -3.88
CA ALA A 130 9.88 12.65 -3.53
C ALA A 130 10.39 11.22 -3.76
N MET A 131 11.05 10.96 -4.90
CA MET A 131 11.64 9.66 -5.19
C MET A 131 12.78 9.31 -4.24
N GLN A 132 13.69 10.25 -3.95
CA GLN A 132 14.82 10.02 -3.04
C GLN A 132 14.38 9.72 -1.62
N SER A 133 13.38 10.41 -1.09
CA SER A 133 12.89 10.20 0.27
C SER A 133 12.38 8.77 0.48
N THR A 134 11.55 8.30 -0.44
CA THR A 134 10.97 6.95 -0.39
C THR A 134 12.02 5.88 -0.70
N GLY A 135 12.83 6.09 -1.73
CA GLY A 135 13.92 5.18 -2.11
C GLY A 135 14.91 4.95 -0.98
N ALA A 136 15.34 6.02 -0.28
CA ALA A 136 16.26 5.93 0.86
C ALA A 136 15.68 5.08 2.00
N ALA A 137 14.39 5.24 2.31
CA ALA A 137 13.72 4.47 3.34
C ALA A 137 13.66 2.96 3.02
N TYR A 138 13.24 2.61 1.80
CA TYR A 138 13.21 1.21 1.36
C TYR A 138 14.60 0.58 1.30
N MET A 139 15.58 1.29 0.78
CA MET A 139 16.96 0.81 0.72
C MET A 139 17.58 0.61 2.10
N SER A 140 17.35 1.53 3.03
CA SER A 140 17.80 1.42 4.41
C SER A 140 17.23 0.18 5.10
N THR A 141 15.91 -0.02 4.97
CA THR A 141 15.22 -1.19 5.53
C THR A 141 15.71 -2.49 4.93
N ALA A 142 15.75 -2.57 3.59
CA ALA A 142 16.19 -3.78 2.90
C ALA A 142 17.66 -4.11 3.18
N GLY A 143 18.54 -3.09 3.22
CA GLY A 143 19.93 -3.25 3.62
C GLY A 143 20.08 -3.76 5.05
N GLY A 144 19.28 -3.26 5.99
CA GLY A 144 19.22 -3.72 7.36
C GLY A 144 18.76 -5.19 7.47
N MET A 145 17.69 -5.56 6.76
CA MET A 145 17.19 -6.95 6.72
C MET A 145 18.22 -7.91 6.11
N LEU A 146 18.83 -7.55 4.98
CA LEU A 146 19.89 -8.36 4.38
C LEU A 146 21.07 -8.56 5.32
N THR A 147 21.46 -7.52 6.04
CA THR A 147 22.61 -7.56 6.93
C THR A 147 22.31 -8.32 8.22
N ARG A 148 21.23 -7.98 8.92
CA ARG A 148 20.91 -8.55 10.24
C ARG A 148 20.20 -9.89 10.15
N ASP A 149 19.16 -9.97 9.31
CA ASP A 149 18.28 -11.14 9.29
C ASP A 149 18.85 -12.28 8.44
N LEU A 150 19.64 -11.97 7.41
CA LEU A 150 20.26 -12.97 6.56
C LEU A 150 21.74 -13.15 6.86
N TYR A 151 22.57 -12.11 6.67
CA TYR A 151 24.01 -12.26 6.74
C TYR A 151 24.49 -12.62 8.14
N LYS A 152 24.19 -11.79 9.16
CA LYS A 152 24.63 -12.03 10.54
C LYS A 152 23.99 -13.29 11.12
N ARG A 153 22.72 -13.55 10.83
CA ARG A 153 21.99 -14.67 11.43
C ARG A 153 22.38 -16.04 10.86
N TYR A 154 22.62 -16.13 9.54
CA TYR A 154 22.79 -17.42 8.87
C TYR A 154 24.18 -17.62 8.25
N LEU A 155 24.85 -16.56 7.80
CA LEU A 155 26.13 -16.67 7.06
C LEU A 155 27.34 -16.40 7.95
N ASN A 156 27.31 -15.33 8.74
CA ASN A 156 28.43 -14.97 9.64
C ASN A 156 27.90 -14.38 10.96
N PRO A 157 27.58 -15.24 11.96
CA PRO A 157 27.09 -14.79 13.27
C PRO A 157 28.08 -13.89 14.03
N ASN A 158 29.39 -14.04 13.75
CA ASN A 158 30.45 -13.29 14.41
C ASN A 158 30.91 -12.06 13.61
N ALA A 159 30.14 -11.63 12.59
CA ALA A 159 30.50 -10.47 11.79
C ALA A 159 30.60 -9.22 12.67
N ASP A 160 31.75 -8.55 12.57
CA ASP A 160 31.96 -7.23 13.17
C ASP A 160 31.09 -6.15 12.50
N HIS A 161 30.96 -5.01 13.15
CA HIS A 161 30.14 -3.90 12.67
C HIS A 161 30.60 -3.38 11.30
N GLY A 162 31.91 -3.34 11.04
CA GLY A 162 32.49 -2.92 9.76
C GLY A 162 32.04 -3.80 8.61
N THR A 163 32.15 -5.12 8.79
CA THR A 163 31.73 -6.14 7.80
C THR A 163 30.22 -6.10 7.56
N GLN A 164 29.40 -5.95 8.61
CA GLN A 164 27.96 -5.80 8.48
C GLN A 164 27.61 -4.56 7.65
N LYS A 165 28.24 -3.42 7.92
CA LYS A 165 28.05 -2.17 7.20
C LYS A 165 28.43 -2.28 5.72
N LEU A 166 29.54 -2.95 5.43
CA LEU A 166 29.98 -3.19 4.05
C LEU A 166 28.98 -4.08 3.30
N PHE A 167 28.54 -5.17 3.91
CA PHE A 167 27.56 -6.08 3.32
C PHE A 167 26.23 -5.37 3.04
N GLY A 168 25.76 -4.55 3.98
CA GLY A 168 24.55 -3.73 3.80
C GLY A 168 24.67 -2.76 2.62
N ARG A 169 25.83 -2.11 2.45
CA ARG A 169 26.07 -1.21 1.32
C ARG A 169 26.08 -1.95 -0.03
N ILE A 170 26.68 -3.14 -0.08
CA ILE A 170 26.66 -3.99 -1.28
C ILE A 170 25.22 -4.42 -1.60
N GLY A 171 24.46 -4.83 -0.59
CA GLY A 171 23.05 -5.17 -0.75
C GLY A 171 22.21 -4.01 -1.29
N VAL A 172 22.40 -2.80 -0.76
CA VAL A 172 21.73 -1.59 -1.27
C VAL A 172 22.11 -1.32 -2.72
N ALA A 173 23.40 -1.40 -3.08
CA ALA A 173 23.83 -1.21 -4.47
C ALA A 173 23.18 -2.22 -5.42
N PHE A 174 23.09 -3.48 -5.01
CA PHE A 174 22.41 -4.53 -5.78
C PHE A 174 20.93 -4.21 -5.98
N ILE A 175 20.23 -3.76 -4.93
CA ILE A 175 18.81 -3.38 -5.03
C ILE A 175 18.61 -2.19 -5.97
N VAL A 176 19.48 -1.18 -5.91
CA VAL A 176 19.42 -0.01 -6.80
C VAL A 176 19.61 -0.40 -8.26
N ILE A 177 20.60 -1.25 -8.55
CA ILE A 177 20.84 -1.73 -9.92
C ILE A 177 19.65 -2.54 -10.41
N SER A 178 19.10 -3.42 -9.58
CA SER A 178 17.89 -4.20 -9.92
C SER A 178 16.67 -3.30 -10.19
N ALA A 179 16.47 -2.27 -9.38
CA ALA A 179 15.40 -1.29 -9.57
C ALA A 179 15.59 -0.50 -10.88
N LEU A 180 16.82 -0.12 -11.21
CA LEU A 180 17.15 0.55 -12.48
C LEU A 180 16.85 -0.35 -13.69
N LEU A 181 17.18 -1.62 -13.63
CA LEU A 181 16.85 -2.58 -14.68
C LEU A 181 15.33 -2.70 -14.86
N VAL A 182 14.57 -2.85 -13.76
CA VAL A 182 13.11 -2.88 -13.83
C VAL A 182 12.57 -1.58 -14.43
N ALA A 183 13.05 -0.43 -14.01
CA ALA A 183 12.60 0.87 -14.53
C ALA A 183 12.90 1.03 -16.04
N THR A 184 14.04 0.51 -16.49
CA THR A 184 14.46 0.61 -17.90
C THR A 184 13.62 -0.28 -18.82
N TYR A 185 13.27 -1.48 -18.35
CA TYR A 185 12.57 -2.47 -19.19
C TYR A 185 11.07 -2.56 -18.94
N SER A 186 10.55 -1.86 -17.94
CA SER A 186 9.11 -1.85 -17.68
C SER A 186 8.38 -0.89 -18.61
N ALA A 187 7.37 -1.41 -19.29
CA ALA A 187 6.44 -0.63 -20.11
C ALA A 187 5.13 -0.30 -19.36
N ASP A 188 5.00 -0.71 -18.12
CA ASP A 188 3.78 -0.47 -17.33
C ASP A 188 3.69 0.97 -16.82
N ALA A 189 2.47 1.49 -16.73
CA ALA A 189 2.22 2.78 -16.08
C ALA A 189 2.68 2.74 -14.61
N LEU A 190 3.16 3.87 -14.10
CA LEU A 190 3.72 3.98 -12.75
C LEU A 190 2.75 3.48 -11.66
N VAL A 191 1.44 3.72 -11.84
CA VAL A 191 0.40 3.25 -10.91
C VAL A 191 0.35 1.71 -10.84
N LEU A 192 0.58 1.02 -11.95
CA LEU A 192 0.58 -0.44 -12.00
C LEU A 192 1.84 -1.04 -11.37
N LEU A 193 2.99 -0.37 -11.52
CA LEU A 193 4.22 -0.75 -10.83
C LEU A 193 4.10 -0.54 -9.32
N GLY A 194 3.49 0.56 -8.90
CA GLY A 194 3.16 0.80 -7.49
C GLY A 194 2.22 -0.27 -6.94
N GLY A 195 1.18 -0.63 -7.71
CA GLY A 195 0.25 -1.70 -7.38
C GLY A 195 0.93 -3.05 -7.16
N LEU A 196 1.92 -3.39 -8.00
CA LEU A 196 2.72 -4.59 -7.84
C LEU A 196 3.53 -4.57 -6.53
N ALA A 197 4.23 -3.48 -6.24
CA ALA A 197 5.03 -3.35 -5.04
C ALA A 197 4.19 -3.53 -3.76
N VAL A 198 3.03 -2.88 -3.69
CA VAL A 198 2.14 -2.99 -2.53
C VAL A 198 1.40 -4.32 -2.47
N ALA A 199 1.21 -5.02 -3.61
CA ALA A 199 0.68 -6.38 -3.63
C ALA A 199 1.59 -7.37 -2.89
N PHE A 200 2.90 -7.26 -3.06
CA PHE A 200 3.87 -8.02 -2.28
C PHE A 200 3.83 -7.65 -0.79
N GLY A 201 3.78 -6.35 -0.47
CA GLY A 201 3.65 -5.87 0.90
C GLY A 201 2.39 -6.41 1.59
N PHE A 202 1.28 -6.49 0.87
CA PHE A 202 0.02 -6.99 1.42
C PHE A 202 0.10 -8.46 1.90
N GLN A 203 1.00 -9.25 1.34
CA GLN A 203 1.21 -10.64 1.78
C GLN A 203 1.80 -10.73 3.20
N MET A 204 2.33 -9.65 3.76
CA MET A 204 2.81 -9.62 5.13
C MET A 204 1.69 -9.50 6.19
N TRP A 205 0.45 -9.17 5.79
CA TRP A 205 -0.67 -9.01 6.72
C TRP A 205 -0.94 -10.20 7.63
N PRO A 206 -0.95 -11.47 7.16
CA PRO A 206 -1.15 -12.61 8.05
C PRO A 206 -0.04 -12.72 9.12
N SER A 207 1.21 -12.41 8.76
CA SER A 207 2.33 -12.39 9.70
C SER A 207 2.18 -11.27 10.73
N LEU A 208 1.77 -10.07 10.31
CA LEU A 208 1.50 -8.96 11.21
C LEU A 208 0.33 -9.27 12.15
N ALA A 209 -0.75 -9.87 11.62
CA ALA A 209 -1.87 -10.32 12.43
C ALA A 209 -1.47 -11.38 13.46
N ALA A 210 -0.57 -12.30 13.09
CA ALA A 210 -0.04 -13.32 14.00
C ALA A 210 0.71 -12.69 15.18
N VAL A 211 1.51 -11.65 14.92
CA VAL A 211 2.28 -10.95 15.96
C VAL A 211 1.39 -10.11 16.87
N CYS A 212 0.41 -9.40 16.31
CA CYS A 212 -0.34 -8.40 17.07
C CYS A 212 -1.64 -8.94 17.69
N TRP A 213 -2.36 -9.86 17.01
CA TRP A 213 -3.75 -10.17 17.40
C TRP A 213 -4.13 -11.65 17.40
N VAL A 214 -3.44 -12.50 16.62
CA VAL A 214 -3.89 -13.89 16.38
C VAL A 214 -2.81 -14.89 16.80
N PRO A 215 -2.70 -15.21 18.10
CA PRO A 215 -1.69 -16.15 18.61
C PRO A 215 -1.83 -17.57 18.08
N TRP A 216 -2.97 -17.91 17.49
CA TRP A 216 -3.23 -19.22 16.89
C TRP A 216 -2.37 -19.51 15.64
N ILE A 217 -2.01 -18.46 14.90
CA ILE A 217 -1.16 -18.61 13.70
C ILE A 217 0.23 -19.08 14.13
N THR A 218 0.67 -20.19 13.52
CA THR A 218 1.99 -20.76 13.80
C THR A 218 3.06 -20.15 12.91
N ARG A 219 4.33 -20.27 13.34
CA ARG A 219 5.47 -19.83 12.53
C ARG A 219 5.48 -20.50 11.15
N GLN A 220 5.23 -21.81 11.10
CA GLN A 220 5.17 -22.57 9.86
C GLN A 220 4.03 -22.09 8.96
N GLY A 221 2.85 -21.89 9.54
CA GLY A 221 1.69 -21.35 8.83
C GLY A 221 1.95 -19.98 8.22
N ALA A 222 2.49 -19.05 9.01
CA ALA A 222 2.82 -17.72 8.51
C ALA A 222 3.89 -17.74 7.41
N THR A 223 4.93 -18.57 7.56
CA THR A 223 6.04 -18.65 6.58
C THR A 223 5.58 -19.29 5.27
N LEU A 224 4.91 -20.43 5.32
CA LEU A 224 4.44 -21.11 4.12
C LEU A 224 3.28 -20.38 3.46
N GLY A 225 2.40 -19.76 4.24
CA GLY A 225 1.36 -18.87 3.73
C GLY A 225 1.96 -17.70 2.97
N LEU A 226 2.92 -17.00 3.55
CA LEU A 226 3.63 -15.91 2.89
C LEU A 226 4.28 -16.36 1.58
N ALA A 227 4.98 -17.51 1.59
CA ALA A 227 5.60 -18.06 0.38
C ALA A 227 4.56 -18.35 -0.71
N ALA A 228 3.44 -18.98 -0.35
CA ALA A 228 2.34 -19.26 -1.29
C ALA A 228 1.73 -17.99 -1.86
N GLY A 229 1.53 -16.96 -1.01
CA GLY A 229 1.03 -15.65 -1.44
C GLY A 229 1.97 -14.95 -2.41
N LEU A 230 3.27 -14.92 -2.11
CA LEU A 230 4.27 -14.31 -2.99
C LEU A 230 4.34 -15.04 -4.35
N ILE A 231 4.29 -16.38 -4.35
CA ILE A 231 4.24 -17.19 -5.57
C ILE A 231 3.00 -16.86 -6.39
N ALA A 232 1.83 -16.77 -5.74
CA ALA A 232 0.59 -16.43 -6.42
C ALA A 232 0.63 -15.01 -7.03
N VAL A 233 1.18 -14.02 -6.33
CA VAL A 233 1.40 -12.67 -6.88
C VAL A 233 2.30 -12.74 -8.11
N ILE A 234 3.42 -13.45 -8.04
CA ILE A 234 4.38 -13.57 -9.16
C ILE A 234 3.67 -14.16 -10.39
N PHE A 235 3.00 -15.29 -10.27
CA PHE A 235 2.41 -16.01 -11.40
C PHE A 235 1.07 -15.43 -11.90
N THR A 236 0.54 -14.41 -11.26
CA THR A 236 -0.59 -13.62 -11.76
C THR A 236 -0.16 -12.26 -12.31
N GLU A 237 1.14 -11.98 -12.38
CA GLU A 237 1.74 -10.77 -12.96
C GLU A 237 2.59 -11.06 -14.19
N LYS A 238 2.81 -10.04 -15.04
CA LYS A 238 3.61 -10.15 -16.28
C LYS A 238 4.97 -10.80 -16.05
N PHE A 239 5.62 -10.45 -14.95
CA PHE A 239 6.93 -10.97 -14.60
C PHE A 239 6.96 -12.50 -14.51
N GLY A 240 6.06 -13.09 -13.75
CA GLY A 240 5.98 -14.54 -13.60
C GLY A 240 5.51 -15.24 -14.89
N ILE A 241 4.60 -14.62 -15.64
CA ILE A 241 4.16 -15.11 -16.95
C ILE A 241 5.35 -15.15 -17.92
N SER A 242 6.17 -14.09 -17.94
CA SER A 242 7.37 -14.04 -18.78
C SER A 242 8.41 -15.07 -18.37
N ILE A 243 8.61 -15.30 -17.08
CA ILE A 243 9.50 -16.38 -16.58
C ILE A 243 8.98 -17.75 -17.03
N ALA A 244 7.69 -18.03 -16.83
CA ALA A 244 7.10 -19.31 -17.26
C ALA A 244 7.26 -19.52 -18.77
N GLY A 245 7.00 -18.48 -19.57
CA GLY A 245 7.18 -18.48 -21.02
C GLY A 245 8.62 -18.76 -21.45
N ALA A 246 9.62 -18.26 -20.72
CA ALA A 246 11.03 -18.52 -21.00
C ALA A 246 11.40 -20.02 -20.79
N PHE A 247 10.64 -20.74 -19.95
CA PHE A 247 10.75 -22.19 -19.78
C PHE A 247 9.79 -22.99 -20.68
N GLY A 248 9.12 -22.33 -21.62
CA GLY A 248 8.17 -22.99 -22.53
C GLY A 248 6.81 -23.35 -21.87
N ILE A 249 6.51 -22.76 -20.69
CA ILE A 249 5.27 -22.98 -19.97
C ILE A 249 4.30 -21.83 -20.27
N GLU A 250 3.25 -22.12 -21.01
CA GLU A 250 2.16 -21.16 -21.22
C GLU A 250 1.14 -21.24 -20.09
N LEU A 251 0.97 -20.12 -19.37
CA LEU A 251 -0.03 -20.02 -18.32
C LEU A 251 -1.38 -19.65 -18.93
N ALA A 252 -2.36 -20.57 -18.85
CA ALA A 252 -3.65 -20.43 -19.48
C ALA A 252 -4.50 -19.25 -18.97
N TRP A 253 -4.16 -18.69 -17.81
CA TRP A 253 -4.97 -17.64 -17.17
C TRP A 253 -4.57 -16.21 -17.48
N GLY A 254 -3.38 -15.97 -18.05
CA GLY A 254 -2.89 -14.64 -18.33
C GLY A 254 -2.63 -13.76 -17.10
N ARG A 255 -2.51 -12.44 -17.31
CA ARG A 255 -2.37 -11.47 -16.23
C ARG A 255 -3.74 -11.16 -15.61
N TRP A 256 -3.82 -11.13 -14.28
CA TRP A 256 -5.00 -10.81 -13.49
C TRP A 256 -6.23 -11.68 -13.83
N PRO A 257 -6.13 -12.99 -13.59
CA PRO A 257 -7.24 -13.91 -13.85
C PRO A 257 -8.54 -13.40 -13.23
N TRP A 258 -9.64 -13.50 -13.96
CA TRP A 258 -10.98 -13.01 -13.56
C TRP A 258 -11.02 -11.52 -13.20
N THR A 259 -10.17 -10.71 -13.83
CA THR A 259 -10.03 -9.27 -13.53
C THR A 259 -9.69 -8.98 -12.06
N MET A 260 -9.16 -9.96 -11.32
CA MET A 260 -8.74 -9.82 -9.94
C MET A 260 -7.27 -9.44 -9.88
N HIS A 261 -6.95 -8.35 -9.17
CA HIS A 261 -5.56 -7.93 -8.97
C HIS A 261 -4.74 -9.02 -8.25
N SER A 262 -3.46 -9.13 -8.57
CA SER A 262 -2.55 -10.13 -7.99
C SER A 262 -2.51 -10.13 -6.46
N ALA A 263 -2.73 -8.99 -5.81
CA ALA A 263 -2.87 -8.91 -4.36
C ALA A 263 -4.02 -9.77 -3.82
N GLY A 264 -5.14 -9.81 -4.54
CA GLY A 264 -6.31 -10.63 -4.19
C GLY A 264 -5.99 -12.12 -4.30
N TRP A 265 -5.37 -12.54 -5.40
CA TRP A 265 -4.90 -13.92 -5.54
C TRP A 265 -3.88 -14.29 -4.48
N GLY A 266 -2.89 -13.41 -4.27
CA GLY A 266 -1.86 -13.62 -3.26
C GLY A 266 -2.46 -13.87 -1.88
N ILE A 267 -3.39 -13.02 -1.40
CA ILE A 267 -3.93 -13.17 -0.05
C ILE A 267 -4.83 -14.40 0.10
N ILE A 268 -5.54 -14.83 -0.94
CA ILE A 268 -6.33 -16.05 -0.92
C ILE A 268 -5.43 -17.28 -0.68
N PHE A 269 -4.35 -17.39 -1.46
CA PHE A 269 -3.40 -18.50 -1.28
C PHE A 269 -2.64 -18.39 0.04
N ASN A 270 -2.22 -17.18 0.41
CA ASN A 270 -1.53 -16.93 1.67
C ASN A 270 -2.37 -17.38 2.88
N LEU A 271 -3.58 -16.82 3.02
CA LEU A 271 -4.47 -17.15 4.12
C LEU A 271 -4.87 -18.63 4.10
N GLY A 272 -5.18 -19.18 2.93
CA GLY A 272 -5.54 -20.60 2.79
C GLY A 272 -4.44 -21.51 3.32
N VAL A 273 -3.20 -21.33 2.86
CA VAL A 273 -2.05 -22.14 3.31
C VAL A 273 -1.71 -21.81 4.77
N CYS A 274 -1.74 -20.54 5.17
CA CYS A 274 -1.48 -20.13 6.55
C CYS A 274 -2.44 -20.84 7.54
N ILE A 275 -3.73 -20.85 7.25
CA ILE A 275 -4.75 -21.48 8.10
C ILE A 275 -4.55 -22.99 8.14
N ILE A 276 -4.44 -23.65 6.98
CA ILE A 276 -4.28 -25.11 6.90
C ILE A 276 -3.03 -25.55 7.64
N VAL A 277 -1.88 -24.93 7.35
CA VAL A 277 -0.62 -25.30 7.99
C VAL A 277 -0.63 -24.98 9.49
N SER A 278 -1.21 -23.83 9.88
CA SER A 278 -1.33 -23.51 11.31
C SER A 278 -2.18 -24.55 12.06
N ALA A 279 -3.28 -25.02 11.45
CA ALA A 279 -4.09 -26.09 12.04
C ALA A 279 -3.31 -27.39 12.23
N MET A 280 -2.41 -27.71 11.30
CA MET A 280 -1.62 -28.95 11.31
C MET A 280 -0.36 -28.89 12.17
N THR A 281 0.11 -27.68 12.52
CA THR A 281 1.42 -27.49 13.19
C THR A 281 1.30 -26.83 14.55
N GLN A 282 0.20 -27.07 15.27
CA GLN A 282 0.06 -26.61 16.65
C GLN A 282 1.00 -27.43 17.56
N ASP A 283 1.84 -26.70 18.29
CA ASP A 283 2.76 -27.24 19.29
C ASP A 283 2.62 -26.45 20.58
N GLU A 284 2.48 -27.14 21.72
CA GLU A 284 2.21 -26.50 23.00
C GLU A 284 3.37 -25.62 23.47
N LYS A 285 4.61 -26.07 23.24
CA LYS A 285 5.81 -25.28 23.60
C LYS A 285 5.89 -23.99 22.78
N ALA A 286 5.61 -24.07 21.48
CA ALA A 286 5.59 -22.91 20.64
C ALA A 286 4.39 -22.00 20.95
N ARG A 287 3.25 -22.57 21.36
CA ARG A 287 2.07 -21.83 21.79
C ARG A 287 2.35 -21.07 23.09
N SER A 288 2.92 -21.70 24.10
CA SER A 288 3.25 -21.04 25.35
C SER A 288 4.23 -19.87 25.11
N HIS A 289 5.22 -20.04 24.23
CA HIS A 289 6.10 -18.98 23.85
C HIS A 289 5.39 -17.80 23.17
N ARG A 290 4.46 -18.07 22.26
CA ARG A 290 3.64 -17.00 21.64
C ARG A 290 2.76 -16.28 22.66
N MET A 291 2.16 -17.01 23.57
CA MET A 291 1.27 -16.44 24.60
C MET A 291 1.97 -15.43 25.50
N VAL A 292 3.27 -15.57 25.78
CA VAL A 292 4.02 -14.57 26.57
C VAL A 292 3.88 -13.16 25.97
N TYR A 293 3.97 -13.03 24.65
CA TYR A 293 3.85 -11.74 23.98
C TYR A 293 2.39 -11.26 23.89
N HIS A 294 1.46 -12.16 23.62
CA HIS A 294 0.05 -11.81 23.52
C HIS A 294 -0.57 -11.46 24.87
N ASP A 295 -0.17 -12.14 25.94
CA ASP A 295 -0.60 -11.82 27.30
C ASP A 295 -0.04 -10.45 27.72
N PHE A 296 1.22 -10.15 27.40
CA PHE A 296 1.79 -8.83 27.61
C PHE A 296 1.00 -7.73 26.87
N LEU A 297 0.72 -7.93 25.58
CA LEU A 297 -0.07 -6.96 24.79
C LEU A 297 -1.49 -6.79 25.36
N SER A 298 -2.12 -7.89 25.77
CA SER A 298 -3.46 -7.85 26.34
C SER A 298 -3.52 -7.18 27.71
N GLU A 299 -2.46 -7.26 28.50
CA GLU A 299 -2.37 -6.63 29.80
C GLU A 299 -2.02 -5.14 29.72
N HIS A 300 -1.07 -4.77 28.84
CA HIS A 300 -0.49 -3.43 28.83
C HIS A 300 -0.93 -2.53 27.69
N ALA A 301 -1.39 -3.09 26.58
CA ALA A 301 -1.75 -2.35 25.36
C ALA A 301 -3.22 -2.55 24.94
N ALA A 302 -4.02 -3.29 25.70
CA ALA A 302 -5.41 -3.51 25.36
C ALA A 302 -6.29 -2.28 25.63
N LEU A 303 -7.36 -2.16 24.83
CA LEU A 303 -8.41 -1.17 25.08
C LEU A 303 -9.06 -1.39 26.44
N SER A 304 -9.41 -0.31 27.11
CA SER A 304 -10.18 -0.34 28.37
C SER A 304 -11.53 -1.05 28.16
N ALA A 305 -12.12 -1.56 29.25
CA ALA A 305 -13.40 -2.29 29.20
C ALA A 305 -14.52 -1.52 28.51
N ASP A 306 -14.58 -0.20 28.75
CA ASP A 306 -15.60 0.65 28.13
C ASP A 306 -15.36 0.87 26.63
N LYS A 307 -14.10 0.96 26.21
CA LYS A 307 -13.74 1.10 24.80
C LYS A 307 -13.95 -0.22 24.04
N LYS A 308 -13.74 -1.36 24.68
CA LYS A 308 -14.05 -2.67 24.09
C LYS A 308 -15.51 -2.83 23.66
N LYS A 309 -16.44 -2.17 24.33
CA LYS A 309 -17.88 -2.14 23.95
C LYS A 309 -18.12 -1.48 22.59
N LEU A 310 -17.20 -0.62 22.14
CA LEU A 310 -17.30 0.08 20.86
C LEU A 310 -16.75 -0.74 19.67
N ILE A 311 -16.06 -1.86 19.92
CA ILE A 311 -15.45 -2.69 18.86
C ILE A 311 -16.48 -3.13 17.79
N PRO A 312 -17.69 -3.63 18.11
CA PRO A 312 -18.66 -3.99 17.09
C PRO A 312 -19.08 -2.78 16.23
N ILE A 313 -19.25 -1.61 16.85
CA ILE A 313 -19.60 -0.37 16.14
C ILE A 313 -18.45 0.04 15.21
N ALA A 314 -17.21 -0.04 15.67
CA ALA A 314 -16.03 0.24 14.86
C ALA A 314 -15.96 -0.66 13.62
N TRP A 315 -16.22 -1.97 13.79
CA TRP A 315 -16.26 -2.90 12.66
C TRP A 315 -17.37 -2.56 11.68
N ILE A 316 -18.59 -2.26 12.16
CA ILE A 316 -19.71 -1.87 11.30
C ILE A 316 -19.37 -0.62 10.49
N ILE A 317 -18.85 0.43 11.14
CA ILE A 317 -18.48 1.69 10.48
C ILE A 317 -17.38 1.43 9.44
N THR A 318 -16.34 0.68 9.80
CA THR A 318 -15.20 0.41 8.91
C THR A 318 -15.63 -0.44 7.70
N LEU A 319 -16.41 -1.49 7.92
CA LEU A 319 -16.88 -2.36 6.84
C LEU A 319 -17.88 -1.64 5.93
N ALA A 320 -18.78 -0.84 6.49
CA ALA A 320 -19.70 -0.02 5.72
C ALA A 320 -18.95 1.02 4.88
N TRP A 321 -17.97 1.70 5.48
CA TRP A 321 -17.13 2.66 4.77
C TRP A 321 -16.32 1.98 3.64
N LEU A 322 -15.71 0.83 3.91
CA LEU A 322 -15.02 0.03 2.90
C LEU A 322 -15.97 -0.38 1.76
N PHE A 323 -17.15 -0.89 2.08
CA PHE A 323 -18.09 -1.38 1.08
C PHE A 323 -18.61 -0.26 0.18
N PHE A 324 -19.07 0.85 0.76
CA PHE A 324 -19.71 1.94 0.02
C PHE A 324 -18.75 3.00 -0.50
N GLY A 325 -17.62 3.26 0.19
CA GLY A 325 -16.65 4.27 -0.23
C GLY A 325 -15.79 3.82 -1.39
N VAL A 326 -15.31 2.60 -1.29
CA VAL A 326 -14.24 2.11 -2.17
C VAL A 326 -14.48 0.70 -2.67
N GLY A 327 -15.38 -0.03 -2.05
CA GLY A 327 -15.78 -1.39 -2.45
C GLY A 327 -16.94 -1.40 -3.47
N PRO A 328 -17.59 -2.54 -3.60
CA PRO A 328 -18.66 -2.75 -4.57
C PRO A 328 -19.83 -1.76 -4.48
N GLY A 329 -20.16 -1.32 -3.27
CA GLY A 329 -21.23 -0.35 -3.05
C GLY A 329 -20.95 1.04 -3.63
N ALA A 330 -19.68 1.37 -3.90
CA ALA A 330 -19.30 2.64 -4.53
C ALA A 330 -19.91 2.83 -5.92
N VAL A 331 -20.39 1.77 -6.55
CA VAL A 331 -21.11 1.86 -7.84
C VAL A 331 -22.35 2.79 -7.76
N ILE A 332 -22.98 2.90 -6.60
CA ILE A 332 -24.09 3.80 -6.33
C ILE A 332 -23.68 5.25 -6.62
N GLY A 333 -22.43 5.60 -6.27
CA GLY A 333 -21.86 6.91 -6.51
C GLY A 333 -21.82 7.35 -7.98
N ASN A 334 -21.91 6.42 -8.93
CA ASN A 334 -21.91 6.78 -10.35
C ASN A 334 -23.17 7.54 -10.77
N THR A 335 -24.29 7.36 -10.08
CA THR A 335 -25.59 7.87 -10.55
C THR A 335 -26.38 8.67 -9.52
N ILE A 336 -26.05 8.55 -8.23
CA ILE A 336 -26.87 9.12 -7.15
C ILE A 336 -26.98 10.66 -7.20
N PHE A 337 -25.94 11.34 -7.67
CA PHE A 337 -25.87 12.79 -7.82
C PHE A 337 -25.97 13.26 -9.28
N GLY A 338 -26.51 12.43 -10.16
CA GLY A 338 -26.69 12.69 -11.58
C GLY A 338 -26.11 11.58 -12.46
N ALA A 339 -26.65 11.43 -13.66
CA ALA A 339 -26.17 10.42 -14.59
C ALA A 339 -24.71 10.68 -15.01
N PRO A 340 -23.89 9.65 -15.29
CA PRO A 340 -22.48 9.83 -15.63
C PRO A 340 -22.22 10.77 -16.82
N ASN A 341 -23.13 10.80 -17.78
CA ASN A 341 -23.01 11.57 -19.01
C ASN A 341 -23.91 12.83 -19.02
N ALA A 342 -24.48 13.22 -17.88
CA ALA A 342 -25.44 14.32 -17.81
C ALA A 342 -24.83 15.72 -18.03
N GLY A 343 -23.50 15.85 -17.89
CA GLY A 343 -22.80 17.13 -17.95
C GLY A 343 -23.03 17.99 -16.70
N VAL A 344 -22.40 19.16 -16.68
CA VAL A 344 -22.40 20.07 -15.52
C VAL A 344 -23.80 20.44 -15.06
N GLU A 345 -24.75 20.67 -16.01
CA GLU A 345 -26.12 21.06 -15.71
C GLU A 345 -26.96 19.91 -15.11
N GLY A 346 -26.62 18.66 -15.43
CA GLY A 346 -27.36 17.49 -14.97
C GLY A 346 -26.78 16.87 -13.69
N TRP A 347 -25.66 17.37 -13.17
CA TRP A 347 -25.08 16.92 -11.91
C TRP A 347 -25.52 17.82 -10.75
N THR A 348 -25.96 17.20 -9.65
CA THR A 348 -26.49 17.92 -8.48
C THR A 348 -25.58 19.01 -7.94
N PHE A 349 -24.26 18.82 -8.00
CA PHE A 349 -23.26 19.77 -7.52
C PHE A 349 -22.40 20.36 -8.65
N GLY A 350 -22.79 20.19 -9.89
CA GLY A 350 -21.98 20.62 -11.04
C GLY A 350 -20.66 19.85 -11.23
N ILE A 351 -20.48 18.76 -10.51
CA ILE A 351 -19.31 17.86 -10.60
C ILE A 351 -19.78 16.42 -10.82
N PRO A 352 -18.97 15.56 -11.45
CA PRO A 352 -19.34 14.17 -11.69
C PRO A 352 -19.83 13.46 -10.44
N SER A 353 -20.94 12.72 -10.56
CA SER A 353 -21.60 12.06 -9.42
C SER A 353 -20.65 11.22 -8.59
N ILE A 354 -19.77 10.45 -9.23
CA ILE A 354 -18.78 9.62 -8.51
C ILE A 354 -17.78 10.47 -7.71
N TRP A 355 -17.44 11.67 -8.20
CA TRP A 355 -16.54 12.54 -7.46
C TRP A 355 -17.21 13.13 -6.22
N ALA A 356 -18.47 13.58 -6.35
CA ALA A 356 -19.27 14.03 -5.21
C ALA A 356 -19.43 12.91 -4.15
N TRP A 357 -19.65 11.67 -4.61
CA TRP A 357 -19.69 10.49 -3.75
C TRP A 357 -18.38 10.27 -3.01
N GLN A 358 -17.26 10.37 -3.69
CA GLN A 358 -15.94 10.19 -3.08
C GLN A 358 -15.59 11.31 -2.08
N ILE A 359 -16.01 12.55 -2.33
CA ILE A 359 -15.88 13.65 -1.36
C ILE A 359 -16.67 13.33 -0.07
N LEU A 360 -17.90 12.85 -0.21
CA LEU A 360 -18.70 12.44 0.93
C LEU A 360 -18.01 11.33 1.72
N PHE A 361 -17.54 10.28 1.05
CA PHE A 361 -16.88 9.16 1.71
C PHE A 361 -15.49 9.50 2.26
N TRP A 362 -14.78 10.45 1.67
CA TRP A 362 -13.60 11.02 2.29
C TRP A 362 -13.94 11.70 3.62
N ALA A 363 -14.95 12.55 3.66
CA ALA A 363 -15.36 13.21 4.89
C ALA A 363 -15.84 12.21 5.96
N LEU A 364 -16.62 11.20 5.57
CA LEU A 364 -17.02 10.10 6.46
C LEU A 364 -15.80 9.29 6.93
N GLY A 365 -14.79 9.08 6.09
CA GLY A 365 -13.53 8.42 6.41
C GLY A 365 -12.73 9.21 7.45
N VAL A 366 -12.65 10.53 7.34
CA VAL A 366 -12.05 11.39 8.37
C VAL A 366 -12.79 11.23 9.70
N GLY A 367 -14.13 11.21 9.67
CA GLY A 367 -14.97 10.97 10.86
C GLY A 367 -14.71 9.58 11.46
N MET A 368 -14.59 8.55 10.63
CA MET A 368 -14.24 7.19 11.06
C MET A 368 -12.85 7.18 11.72
N MET A 369 -11.85 7.79 11.11
CA MET A 369 -10.50 7.88 11.69
C MET A 369 -10.51 8.64 13.03
N TRP A 370 -11.27 9.72 13.11
CA TRP A 370 -11.46 10.43 14.37
C TRP A 370 -12.08 9.52 15.44
N PHE A 371 -13.12 8.76 15.08
CA PHE A 371 -13.77 7.83 16.00
C PHE A 371 -12.80 6.76 16.53
N LEU A 372 -12.01 6.13 15.63
CA LEU A 372 -11.03 5.12 16.01
C LEU A 372 -9.91 5.71 16.87
N ALA A 373 -9.38 6.88 16.49
CA ALA A 373 -8.22 7.46 17.15
C ALA A 373 -8.58 8.09 18.52
N TYR A 374 -9.66 8.88 18.59
CA TYR A 374 -9.98 9.66 19.78
C TYR A 374 -11.10 9.03 20.64
N LYS A 375 -12.16 8.50 20.03
CA LYS A 375 -13.26 7.91 20.81
C LYS A 375 -12.90 6.53 21.34
N MET A 376 -12.24 5.71 20.52
CA MET A 376 -11.76 4.40 20.93
C MET A 376 -10.37 4.44 21.58
N GLU A 377 -9.61 5.53 21.41
CA GLU A 377 -8.26 5.68 21.97
C GLU A 377 -7.30 4.59 21.50
N MET A 378 -7.35 4.24 20.19
CA MET A 378 -6.48 3.19 19.63
C MET A 378 -4.98 3.57 19.60
N SER A 379 -4.64 4.83 19.86
CA SER A 379 -3.28 5.34 20.00
C SER A 379 -2.92 5.67 21.44
N SER A 380 -3.39 4.88 22.39
CA SER A 380 -3.10 5.08 23.83
C SER A 380 -1.67 4.64 24.19
N VAL A 381 -1.11 5.27 25.21
CA VAL A 381 0.18 4.86 25.79
C VAL A 381 -0.02 3.55 26.53
N PRO A 382 0.86 2.54 26.34
CA PRO A 382 0.82 1.33 27.13
C PRO A 382 0.94 1.63 28.64
N SER A 383 0.29 0.83 29.46
CA SER A 383 0.33 1.01 30.94
C SER A 383 1.71 0.75 31.54
N LYS A 384 2.60 0.10 30.79
CA LYS A 384 3.98 -0.16 31.16
C LYS A 384 4.90 0.49 30.15
N GLU A 385 5.85 1.28 30.65
CA GLU A 385 6.89 1.86 29.81
C GLU A 385 7.81 0.76 29.30
N ILE A 386 7.99 0.72 27.98
CA ILE A 386 8.93 -0.19 27.32
C ILE A 386 10.17 0.64 27.00
N VAL A 387 11.23 0.41 27.74
CA VAL A 387 12.54 1.03 27.44
C VAL A 387 13.08 0.36 26.18
N SER A 388 13.21 1.14 25.10
CA SER A 388 13.85 0.67 23.88
C SER A 388 15.34 0.40 24.15
N LEU A 389 15.86 -0.70 23.62
CA LEU A 389 17.30 -0.95 23.63
C LEU A 389 17.99 0.15 22.81
N THR A 390 18.76 0.98 23.48
CA THR A 390 19.57 2.04 22.86
C THR A 390 20.91 1.54 22.35
N GLU A 391 21.34 0.35 22.81
CA GLU A 391 22.60 -0.28 22.43
C GLU A 391 22.41 -1.13 21.17
N ASP A 392 23.45 -1.26 20.36
CA ASP A 392 23.45 -2.14 19.20
C ASP A 392 23.33 -3.60 19.67
N ILE A 393 22.19 -4.24 19.38
CA ILE A 393 21.90 -5.63 19.77
C ILE A 393 23.00 -6.60 19.29
N GLY A 394 23.81 -6.19 18.33
CA GLY A 394 24.98 -6.93 17.87
C GLY A 394 26.09 -7.10 18.88
N ASP A 395 26.19 -6.19 19.82
CA ASP A 395 27.28 -6.13 20.79
C ASP A 395 26.82 -6.49 22.22
N VAL A 396 25.51 -6.72 22.42
CA VAL A 396 24.99 -7.18 23.71
C VAL A 396 25.35 -8.66 23.88
N GLN A 397 26.39 -8.93 24.67
CA GLN A 397 26.61 -10.28 25.21
C GLN A 397 25.39 -10.63 26.07
N PRO A 398 24.81 -11.85 25.95
CA PRO A 398 23.75 -12.27 26.84
C PRO A 398 24.31 -12.12 28.29
N GLN A 399 23.69 -11.24 29.06
CA GLN A 399 23.97 -11.18 30.48
C GLN A 399 23.75 -12.60 31.00
N SER A 400 24.82 -13.21 31.41
CA SER A 400 24.75 -14.48 32.14
C SER A 400 23.75 -14.24 33.26
N ALA A 401 22.68 -15.02 33.29
CA ALA A 401 21.72 -15.01 34.37
C ALA A 401 22.52 -15.22 35.65
N GLY A 402 22.78 -14.12 36.34
CA GLY A 402 23.51 -14.12 37.60
C GLY A 402 22.68 -14.90 38.60
N SER A 403 23.31 -15.91 39.12
CA SER A 403 22.96 -16.80 40.21
C SER A 403 22.09 -16.18 41.29
#